data_1df0fbaa9a24a555838560e60ef8b21d
#
_entry.id   1df0fbaa9a24a555838560e60ef8b21d
#
_cell.length_a   1.000
_cell.length_b   1.000
_cell.length_c   1.000
_cell.angle_alpha   90.00
_cell.angle_beta   90.00
_cell.angle_gamma   90.00
#
_symmetry.space_group_name_H-M   'P 1'
#
loop_
_entity.id
_entity.type
_entity.pdbx_description
1 polymer ?
#
loop_
_entity_poly.entity_id
_entity_poly.type
_entity_poly.pdbx_seq_one_letter_code
_entity_poly.pdbx_strand_id
1 'polypeptide(L)'
;TFYYAVKLQNGQVLRVAAETDSVFAALLSILPWIIGVALVAALVTVIFSRFLTKNIVAPINSLDLDHPSENTAYDELAPLLSKIHRQNEVIAQQIRSLREKQEEFTSITENMSEGFLVLDHNTDILSYNTSALRLLGVEDAPADTHTSALALNRSAGFRSAVDGALSGTRSEQLLRQNGRCCQVMANPVWRDGEVEGAVLVILDITEQEERENLRREFTANVSHELK
;
A
#
# COMPACT_ATOMS: atom_id res chain seq x y z
N THR A 1 35.76 71.74 3.90
CA THR A 1 35.68 73.19 4.16
C THR A 1 35.43 73.90 2.85
N PHE A 2 34.31 74.56 2.70
CA PHE A 2 34.04 75.42 1.54
C PHE A 2 34.44 76.85 1.88
N TYR A 3 35.17 77.54 0.93
CA TYR A 3 35.56 78.87 1.07
C TYR A 3 34.84 79.77 0.06
N TYR A 4 34.23 80.82 0.53
CA TYR A 4 33.65 81.84 -0.32
C TYR A 4 34.36 83.14 -0.06
N ALA A 5 34.97 83.76 -1.10
CA ALA A 5 35.75 84.98 -0.97
C ALA A 5 35.10 86.11 -1.80
N VAL A 6 34.77 87.25 -1.16
CA VAL A 6 34.24 88.42 -1.84
C VAL A 6 35.17 89.58 -1.61
N LYS A 7 35.55 90.23 -2.70
CA LYS A 7 36.35 91.49 -2.64
C LYS A 7 35.45 92.67 -2.38
N LEU A 8 35.67 93.30 -1.25
CA LEU A 8 34.95 94.56 -0.89
C LEU A 8 35.50 95.75 -1.66
N GLN A 9 34.69 96.82 -1.80
CA GLN A 9 35.04 98.02 -2.52
C GLN A 9 36.27 98.80 -1.94
N ASN A 10 36.63 98.53 -0.68
CA ASN A 10 37.79 99.06 0.01
C ASN A 10 39.08 98.29 -0.20
N GLY A 11 39.10 97.33 -1.14
CA GLY A 11 40.34 96.52 -1.48
C GLY A 11 40.54 95.31 -0.54
N GLN A 12 39.73 95.18 0.51
CA GLN A 12 39.82 94.02 1.42
C GLN A 12 39.04 92.80 0.88
N VAL A 13 39.51 91.59 1.20
CA VAL A 13 38.84 90.34 0.84
C VAL A 13 38.24 89.72 2.07
N LEU A 14 36.93 89.66 2.08
CA LEU A 14 36.21 88.90 3.09
C LEU A 14 36.17 87.45 2.73
N ARG A 15 36.73 86.56 3.58
CA ARG A 15 36.78 85.15 3.42
C ARG A 15 35.87 84.51 4.46
N VAL A 16 34.80 83.81 3.98
CA VAL A 16 33.92 83.04 4.84
C VAL A 16 34.28 81.58 4.63
N ALA A 17 34.64 80.90 5.70
CA ALA A 17 34.87 79.47 5.71
C ALA A 17 33.73 78.82 6.44
N ALA A 18 33.05 77.86 5.80
CA ALA A 18 32.08 77.01 6.43
C ALA A 18 32.67 75.58 6.53
N GLU A 19 32.76 75.06 7.73
CA GLU A 19 33.07 73.65 7.94
C GLU A 19 31.79 72.89 7.69
N THR A 20 31.76 72.16 6.60
CA THR A 20 30.77 71.09 6.42
C THR A 20 31.32 69.84 7.06
N ASP A 21 30.71 69.40 8.15
CA ASP A 21 30.92 68.07 8.67
C ASP A 21 30.69 67.10 7.53
N SER A 22 31.69 66.27 7.20
CA SER A 22 31.56 65.35 6.11
C SER A 22 30.41 64.35 6.45
N VAL A 23 29.55 64.13 5.49
CA VAL A 23 28.44 63.13 5.64
C VAL A 23 28.99 61.78 6.15
N PHE A 24 30.27 61.52 5.82
CA PHE A 24 31.01 60.35 6.32
C PHE A 24 31.28 60.37 7.82
N ALA A 25 31.52 61.53 8.45
CA ALA A 25 31.70 61.61 9.90
C ALA A 25 30.42 61.36 10.63
N ALA A 26 29.29 61.87 10.10
CA ALA A 26 27.95 61.57 10.64
C ALA A 26 27.59 60.11 10.53
N LEU A 27 27.88 59.47 9.40
CA LEU A 27 27.67 58.02 9.22
C LEU A 27 28.53 57.18 10.18
N LEU A 28 29.80 57.54 10.39
CA LEU A 28 30.68 56.81 11.32
C LEU A 28 30.22 56.96 12.78
N SER A 29 29.58 58.07 13.18
CA SER A 29 29.09 58.24 14.52
C SER A 29 27.79 57.43 14.81
N ILE A 30 26.99 57.14 13.78
CA ILE A 30 25.75 56.36 13.91
C ILE A 30 26.03 54.85 13.80
N LEU A 31 27.10 54.42 13.08
CA LEU A 31 27.43 53.03 12.81
C LEU A 31 27.50 52.12 14.09
N PRO A 32 28.15 52.56 15.20
CA PRO A 32 28.20 51.73 16.43
C PRO A 32 26.81 51.49 17.05
N TRP A 33 25.91 52.47 16.94
CA TRP A 33 24.54 52.31 17.41
C TRP A 33 23.76 51.30 16.56
N ILE A 34 23.93 51.32 15.25
CA ILE A 34 23.29 50.36 14.34
C ILE A 34 23.82 48.94 14.62
N ILE A 35 25.12 48.79 14.81
CA ILE A 35 25.75 47.50 15.16
C ILE A 35 25.23 47.03 16.54
N GLY A 36 25.14 47.93 17.52
CA GLY A 36 24.61 47.60 18.85
C GLY A 36 23.16 47.07 18.78
N VAL A 37 22.30 47.75 18.07
CA VAL A 37 20.90 47.33 17.88
C VAL A 37 20.83 46.02 17.13
N ALA A 38 21.62 45.81 16.08
CA ALA A 38 21.66 44.57 15.34
C ALA A 38 22.12 43.35 16.20
N LEU A 39 23.14 43.58 17.08
CA LEU A 39 23.60 42.54 18.00
C LEU A 39 22.53 42.15 19.03
N VAL A 40 21.85 43.18 19.61
CA VAL A 40 20.75 42.91 20.54
C VAL A 40 19.61 42.18 19.88
N ALA A 41 19.22 42.58 18.68
CA ALA A 41 18.17 41.91 17.91
C ALA A 41 18.55 40.46 17.59
N ALA A 42 19.80 40.21 17.20
CA ALA A 42 20.31 38.86 16.95
C ALA A 42 20.28 37.99 18.23
N LEU A 43 20.69 38.56 19.36
CA LEU A 43 20.67 37.84 20.64
C LEU A 43 19.25 37.51 21.09
N VAL A 44 18.31 38.43 20.98
CA VAL A 44 16.88 38.20 21.26
C VAL A 44 16.32 37.11 20.36
N THR A 45 16.63 37.14 19.07
CA THR A 45 16.19 36.10 18.10
C THR A 45 16.70 34.72 18.47
N VAL A 46 17.97 34.60 18.86
CA VAL A 46 18.53 33.31 19.29
C VAL A 46 17.89 32.76 20.56
N ILE A 47 17.68 33.64 21.55
CA ILE A 47 17.01 33.27 22.81
C ILE A 47 15.56 32.84 22.53
N PHE A 48 14.83 33.59 21.74
CA PHE A 48 13.45 33.31 21.40
C PHE A 48 13.32 32.00 20.56
N SER A 49 14.22 31.79 19.61
CA SER A 49 14.26 30.56 18.82
C SER A 49 14.51 29.33 19.71
N ARG A 50 15.46 29.42 20.65
CA ARG A 50 15.70 28.34 21.60
C ARG A 50 14.54 28.09 22.54
N PHE A 51 13.88 29.13 23.00
CA PHE A 51 12.68 29.02 23.83
C PHE A 51 11.54 28.32 23.09
N LEU A 52 11.25 28.73 21.84
CA LEU A 52 10.25 28.07 20.98
C LEU A 52 10.58 26.60 20.72
N THR A 53 11.83 26.33 20.36
CA THR A 53 12.26 24.96 20.07
C THR A 53 12.10 24.05 21.29
N LYS A 54 12.52 24.50 22.47
CA LYS A 54 12.47 23.70 23.69
C LYS A 54 11.06 23.54 24.24
N ASN A 55 10.25 24.59 24.20
CA ASN A 55 8.94 24.57 24.87
C ASN A 55 7.77 24.20 23.96
N ILE A 56 7.92 24.28 22.64
CA ILE A 56 6.83 24.00 21.69
C ILE A 56 7.21 22.82 20.78
N VAL A 57 8.36 22.91 20.09
CA VAL A 57 8.72 21.94 19.07
C VAL A 57 9.15 20.59 19.67
N ALA A 58 9.96 20.63 20.73
CA ALA A 58 10.47 19.38 21.35
C ALA A 58 9.34 18.52 21.94
N PRO A 59 8.37 19.05 22.70
CA PRO A 59 7.25 18.26 23.20
C PRO A 59 6.34 17.72 22.09
N ILE A 60 6.11 18.48 21.00
CA ILE A 60 5.33 17.99 19.87
C ILE A 60 6.05 16.83 19.17
N ASN A 61 7.37 16.94 19.02
CA ASN A 61 8.16 15.90 18.34
C ASN A 61 8.39 14.64 19.21
N SER A 62 8.15 14.74 20.53
CA SER A 62 8.22 13.63 21.47
C SER A 62 6.86 12.95 21.71
N LEU A 63 5.80 13.36 21.00
CA LEU A 63 4.50 12.71 21.09
C LEU A 63 4.58 11.28 20.56
N ASP A 64 4.26 10.32 21.41
CA ASP A 64 4.05 8.93 21.02
C ASP A 64 2.65 8.80 20.41
N LEU A 65 2.59 8.55 19.10
CA LEU A 65 1.34 8.37 18.37
C LEU A 65 0.78 6.94 18.50
N ASP A 66 1.60 6.00 18.96
CA ASP A 66 1.18 4.62 19.21
C ASP A 66 0.49 4.49 20.58
N HIS A 67 0.88 5.35 21.56
CA HIS A 67 0.27 5.41 22.88
C HIS A 67 -0.22 6.85 23.20
N PRO A 68 -1.23 7.37 22.49
CA PRO A 68 -1.64 8.77 22.60
C PRO A 68 -2.16 9.17 24.00
N SER A 69 -2.70 8.22 24.75
CA SER A 69 -3.25 8.44 26.11
C SER A 69 -2.20 8.71 27.18
N GLU A 70 -0.93 8.38 26.92
CA GLU A 70 0.19 8.58 27.86
C GLU A 70 0.88 9.95 27.66
N ASN A 71 0.50 10.68 26.63
CA ASN A 71 1.05 12.00 26.33
C ASN A 71 0.44 13.10 27.22
N THR A 72 1.23 13.64 28.11
CA THR A 72 0.83 14.73 29.03
C THR A 72 1.14 16.15 28.50
N ALA A 73 1.45 16.25 27.19
CA ALA A 73 2.16 17.42 26.67
C ALA A 73 1.34 18.73 26.64
N TYR A 74 0.05 18.71 26.32
CA TYR A 74 -0.79 19.92 26.28
C TYR A 74 -2.28 19.58 26.33
N ASP A 75 -3.04 20.25 27.20
CA ASP A 75 -4.49 20.10 27.28
C ASP A 75 -5.20 20.47 25.96
N GLU A 76 -4.62 21.40 25.19
CA GLU A 76 -5.15 21.82 23.88
C GLU A 76 -5.05 20.74 22.80
N LEU A 77 -4.11 19.78 22.93
CA LEU A 77 -3.94 18.66 22.01
C LEU A 77 -4.77 17.43 22.42
N ALA A 78 -5.34 17.40 23.60
CA ALA A 78 -6.12 16.27 24.10
C ALA A 78 -7.27 15.85 23.16
N PRO A 79 -8.05 16.76 22.53
CA PRO A 79 -9.09 16.36 21.58
C PRO A 79 -8.52 15.69 20.30
N LEU A 80 -7.35 16.15 19.83
CA LEU A 80 -6.67 15.58 18.67
C LEU A 80 -6.12 14.18 18.99
N LEU A 81 -5.46 14.04 20.13
CA LEU A 81 -4.91 12.77 20.60
C LEU A 81 -6.01 11.72 20.81
N SER A 82 -7.14 12.11 21.41
CA SER A 82 -8.32 11.26 21.57
C SER A 82 -8.89 10.79 20.24
N LYS A 83 -8.90 11.66 19.23
CA LYS A 83 -9.37 11.32 17.89
C LYS A 83 -8.42 10.34 17.20
N ILE A 84 -7.09 10.55 17.34
CA ILE A 84 -6.07 9.63 16.80
C ILE A 84 -6.19 8.26 17.48
N HIS A 85 -6.29 8.23 18.81
CA HIS A 85 -6.46 6.99 19.57
C HIS A 85 -7.69 6.20 19.08
N ARG A 86 -8.83 6.87 18.95
CA ARG A 86 -10.04 6.25 18.43
C ARG A 86 -9.89 5.72 17.00
N GLN A 87 -9.16 6.45 16.13
CA GLN A 87 -8.89 5.98 14.78
C GLN A 87 -7.99 4.75 14.78
N ASN A 88 -6.95 4.72 15.62
CA ASN A 88 -6.08 3.57 15.77
C ASN A 88 -6.83 2.33 16.28
N GLU A 89 -7.74 2.50 17.24
CA GLU A 89 -8.61 1.42 17.73
C GLU A 89 -9.50 0.86 16.59
N VAL A 90 -10.12 1.74 15.81
CA VAL A 90 -10.96 1.33 14.67
C VAL A 90 -10.14 0.58 13.61
N ILE A 91 -8.96 1.08 13.27
CA ILE A 91 -8.04 0.43 12.31
C ILE A 91 -7.61 -0.95 12.85
N ALA A 92 -7.21 -1.02 14.12
CA ALA A 92 -6.82 -2.28 14.76
C ALA A 92 -7.98 -3.30 14.78
N GLN A 93 -9.21 -2.85 14.99
CA GLN A 93 -10.40 -3.69 14.93
C GLN A 93 -10.69 -4.16 13.50
N GLN A 94 -10.56 -3.28 12.50
CA GLN A 94 -10.75 -3.66 11.09
C GLN A 94 -9.71 -4.69 10.63
N ILE A 95 -8.44 -4.51 11.01
CA ILE A 95 -7.36 -5.46 10.69
C ILE A 95 -7.65 -6.82 11.34
N ARG A 96 -8.10 -6.85 12.61
CA ARG A 96 -8.50 -8.11 13.27
C ARG A 96 -9.64 -8.78 12.52
N SER A 97 -10.70 -8.05 12.22
CA SER A 97 -11.87 -8.61 11.51
C SER A 97 -11.49 -9.13 10.11
N LEU A 98 -10.59 -8.46 9.41
CA LEU A 98 -10.08 -8.94 8.11
C LEU A 98 -9.28 -10.24 8.26
N ARG A 99 -8.42 -10.33 9.27
CA ARG A 99 -7.65 -11.55 9.55
C ARG A 99 -8.56 -12.72 9.91
N GLU A 100 -9.54 -12.50 10.79
CA GLU A 100 -10.52 -13.52 11.17
C GLU A 100 -11.29 -14.06 9.95
N LYS A 101 -11.73 -13.16 9.07
CA LYS A 101 -12.40 -13.57 7.82
C LYS A 101 -11.48 -14.33 6.87
N GLN A 102 -10.21 -13.93 6.79
CA GLN A 102 -9.22 -14.62 5.96
C GLN A 102 -8.90 -16.02 6.53
N GLU A 103 -8.74 -16.14 7.84
CA GLU A 103 -8.52 -17.42 8.51
C GLU A 103 -9.75 -18.35 8.37
N GLU A 104 -10.95 -17.82 8.50
CA GLU A 104 -12.19 -18.54 8.27
C GLU A 104 -12.28 -19.05 6.82
N PHE A 105 -12.04 -18.19 5.84
CA PHE A 105 -12.01 -18.57 4.42
C PHE A 105 -10.96 -19.65 4.15
N THR A 106 -9.75 -19.49 4.65
CA THR A 106 -8.68 -20.47 4.50
C THR A 106 -9.06 -21.79 5.15
N SER A 107 -9.61 -21.77 6.38
CA SER A 107 -10.06 -22.97 7.08
C SER A 107 -11.16 -23.70 6.31
N ILE A 108 -12.11 -22.99 5.74
CA ILE A 108 -13.17 -23.61 4.93
C ILE A 108 -12.57 -24.28 3.69
N THR A 109 -11.75 -23.54 2.92
CA THR A 109 -11.19 -24.06 1.67
C THR A 109 -10.22 -25.22 1.90
N GLU A 110 -9.41 -25.18 2.95
CA GLU A 110 -8.46 -26.26 3.28
C GLU A 110 -9.17 -27.55 3.76
N ASN A 111 -10.35 -27.44 4.39
CA ASN A 111 -11.11 -28.59 4.83
C ASN A 111 -12.06 -29.16 3.75
N MET A 112 -12.14 -28.53 2.57
CA MET A 112 -12.89 -29.07 1.43
C MET A 112 -12.19 -30.26 0.81
N SER A 113 -12.96 -31.24 0.36
CA SER A 113 -12.45 -32.38 -0.45
C SER A 113 -12.16 -31.95 -1.88
N GLU A 114 -12.88 -30.95 -2.36
CA GLU A 114 -12.76 -30.36 -3.68
C GLU A 114 -11.53 -29.49 -3.78
N GLY A 115 -10.88 -29.54 -4.93
CA GLY A 115 -9.79 -28.63 -5.26
C GLY A 115 -10.33 -27.24 -5.55
N PHE A 116 -9.75 -26.22 -4.93
CA PHE A 116 -10.05 -24.82 -5.16
C PHE A 116 -8.80 -24.08 -5.65
N LEU A 117 -8.91 -23.34 -6.75
CA LEU A 117 -7.79 -22.62 -7.37
C LEU A 117 -8.31 -21.29 -7.93
N VAL A 118 -7.64 -20.19 -7.59
CA VAL A 118 -7.94 -18.85 -8.10
C VAL A 118 -6.76 -18.35 -8.91
N LEU A 119 -7.03 -17.84 -10.09
CA LEU A 119 -6.04 -17.35 -11.04
C LEU A 119 -6.32 -15.88 -11.38
N ASP A 120 -5.26 -15.15 -11.69
CA ASP A 120 -5.36 -13.86 -12.34
C ASP A 120 -5.53 -13.99 -13.87
N HIS A 121 -5.61 -12.87 -14.57
CA HIS A 121 -5.74 -12.81 -16.02
C HIS A 121 -4.50 -13.33 -16.78
N ASN A 122 -3.32 -13.41 -16.12
CA ASN A 122 -2.08 -13.94 -16.70
C ASN A 122 -1.92 -15.45 -16.44
N THR A 123 -2.89 -16.10 -15.83
CA THR A 123 -2.83 -17.50 -15.36
C THR A 123 -2.02 -17.70 -14.09
N ASP A 124 -1.55 -16.64 -13.42
CA ASP A 124 -0.80 -16.74 -12.20
C ASP A 124 -1.72 -17.11 -11.02
N ILE A 125 -1.21 -17.98 -10.14
CA ILE A 125 -1.99 -18.51 -9.03
C ILE A 125 -2.07 -17.46 -7.93
N LEU A 126 -3.30 -17.02 -7.60
CA LEU A 126 -3.58 -16.11 -6.50
C LEU A 126 -3.87 -16.85 -5.19
N SER A 127 -4.55 -18.00 -5.28
CA SER A 127 -4.92 -18.82 -4.12
C SER A 127 -5.22 -20.25 -4.55
N TYR A 128 -4.94 -21.19 -3.67
CA TYR A 128 -5.29 -22.61 -3.84
C TYR A 128 -5.45 -23.27 -2.48
N ASN A 129 -6.13 -24.43 -2.44
CA ASN A 129 -6.15 -25.31 -1.27
C ASN A 129 -5.32 -26.58 -1.52
N THR A 130 -4.98 -27.28 -0.46
CA THR A 130 -4.20 -28.53 -0.52
C THR A 130 -4.87 -29.58 -1.39
N SER A 131 -6.22 -29.63 -1.40
CA SER A 131 -6.97 -30.56 -2.24
C SER A 131 -6.76 -30.33 -3.73
N ALA A 132 -6.60 -29.08 -4.19
CA ALA A 132 -6.31 -28.76 -5.59
C ALA A 132 -4.97 -29.37 -6.04
N LEU A 133 -3.92 -29.23 -5.24
CA LEU A 133 -2.61 -29.83 -5.56
C LEU A 133 -2.69 -31.34 -5.63
N ARG A 134 -3.33 -31.96 -4.63
CA ARG A 134 -3.53 -33.41 -4.56
C ARG A 134 -4.29 -33.97 -5.78
N LEU A 135 -5.37 -33.28 -6.19
CA LEU A 135 -6.21 -33.71 -7.32
C LEU A 135 -5.53 -33.46 -8.68
N LEU A 136 -4.69 -32.42 -8.77
CA LEU A 136 -3.86 -32.16 -9.95
C LEU A 136 -2.59 -33.02 -10.00
N GLY A 137 -2.31 -33.80 -8.94
CA GLY A 137 -1.12 -34.69 -8.89
C GLY A 137 0.19 -33.93 -8.68
N VAL A 138 0.13 -32.78 -8.00
CA VAL A 138 1.30 -31.97 -7.67
C VAL A 138 1.75 -32.29 -6.25
N GLU A 139 3.00 -32.75 -6.12
CA GLU A 139 3.56 -33.17 -4.82
C GLU A 139 4.10 -31.97 -4.02
N ASP A 140 4.70 -30.99 -4.71
CA ASP A 140 5.29 -29.81 -4.09
C ASP A 140 4.43 -28.56 -4.33
N ALA A 141 4.18 -27.81 -3.26
CA ALA A 141 3.51 -26.52 -3.37
C ALA A 141 4.35 -25.55 -4.24
N PRO A 142 3.70 -24.72 -5.08
CA PRO A 142 4.42 -23.72 -5.85
C PRO A 142 5.24 -22.81 -4.93
N ALA A 143 6.54 -22.72 -5.20
CA ALA A 143 7.47 -21.95 -4.36
C ALA A 143 7.30 -20.41 -4.49
N ASP A 144 6.74 -19.96 -5.62
CA ASP A 144 6.57 -18.53 -5.93
C ASP A 144 5.12 -18.16 -6.16
N THR A 145 4.76 -16.95 -5.72
CA THR A 145 3.45 -16.30 -5.93
C THR A 145 3.14 -15.98 -7.40
N HIS A 146 4.09 -16.15 -8.32
CA HIS A 146 3.94 -15.93 -9.77
C HIS A 146 4.05 -17.23 -10.57
N THR A 147 3.66 -18.34 -9.97
CA THR A 147 3.64 -19.63 -10.70
C THR A 147 2.37 -19.70 -11.52
N SER A 148 2.52 -19.89 -12.85
CA SER A 148 1.37 -20.12 -13.72
C SER A 148 0.68 -21.47 -13.38
N ALA A 149 -0.64 -21.46 -13.30
CA ALA A 149 -1.44 -22.66 -13.10
C ALA A 149 -1.19 -23.73 -14.18
N LEU A 150 -0.83 -23.33 -15.39
CA LEU A 150 -0.49 -24.24 -16.48
C LEU A 150 0.82 -25.01 -16.23
N ALA A 151 1.63 -24.59 -15.24
CA ALA A 151 2.78 -25.36 -14.78
C ALA A 151 2.36 -26.52 -13.86
N LEU A 152 1.26 -26.38 -13.10
CA LEU A 152 0.72 -27.43 -12.24
C LEU A 152 0.15 -28.59 -13.05
N ASN A 153 -0.56 -28.29 -14.12
CA ASN A 153 -1.14 -29.30 -15.00
C ASN A 153 -1.08 -28.86 -16.46
N ARG A 154 -0.36 -29.65 -17.28
CA ARG A 154 -0.13 -29.33 -18.69
C ARG A 154 -1.11 -30.03 -19.62
N SER A 155 -2.12 -30.72 -19.10
CA SER A 155 -3.11 -31.42 -19.94
C SER A 155 -3.90 -30.45 -20.82
N ALA A 156 -4.26 -30.90 -22.00
CA ALA A 156 -5.07 -30.07 -22.93
C ALA A 156 -6.42 -29.69 -22.32
N GLY A 157 -7.05 -30.57 -21.53
CA GLY A 157 -8.31 -30.29 -20.84
C GLY A 157 -8.17 -29.20 -19.80
N PHE A 158 -7.14 -29.24 -18.97
CA PHE A 158 -6.89 -28.19 -17.96
C PHE A 158 -6.64 -26.83 -18.63
N ARG A 159 -5.79 -26.79 -19.64
CA ARG A 159 -5.54 -25.58 -20.42
C ARG A 159 -6.83 -25.03 -21.04
N SER A 160 -7.63 -25.89 -21.67
CA SER A 160 -8.90 -25.47 -22.28
C SER A 160 -9.89 -24.92 -21.24
N ALA A 161 -9.91 -25.48 -20.02
CA ALA A 161 -10.73 -24.94 -18.94
C ALA A 161 -10.30 -23.53 -18.54
N VAL A 162 -8.98 -23.31 -18.33
CA VAL A 162 -8.41 -22.01 -17.96
C VAL A 162 -8.65 -20.98 -19.08
N ASP A 163 -8.29 -21.32 -20.32
CA ASP A 163 -8.43 -20.39 -21.46
C ASP A 163 -9.90 -20.00 -21.71
N GLY A 164 -10.83 -20.96 -21.55
CA GLY A 164 -12.26 -20.70 -21.65
C GLY A 164 -12.74 -19.71 -20.58
N ALA A 165 -12.35 -19.90 -19.33
CA ALA A 165 -12.73 -19.00 -18.25
C ALA A 165 -12.13 -17.59 -18.43
N LEU A 166 -10.85 -17.50 -18.78
CA LEU A 166 -10.20 -16.20 -19.05
C LEU A 166 -10.75 -15.48 -20.28
N SER A 167 -11.36 -16.24 -21.22
CA SER A 167 -12.12 -15.67 -22.34
C SER A 167 -13.54 -15.19 -21.95
N GLY A 168 -13.90 -15.30 -20.66
CA GLY A 168 -15.21 -14.86 -20.15
C GLY A 168 -16.31 -15.93 -20.24
N THR A 169 -15.98 -17.19 -20.55
CA THR A 169 -16.97 -18.26 -20.71
C THR A 169 -16.74 -19.36 -19.66
N ARG A 170 -17.80 -19.77 -18.94
CA ARG A 170 -17.72 -20.93 -18.07
C ARG A 170 -17.28 -22.16 -18.89
N SER A 171 -16.27 -22.86 -18.40
CA SER A 171 -15.71 -24.05 -19.03
C SER A 171 -15.74 -25.23 -18.07
N GLU A 172 -16.00 -26.40 -18.59
CA GLU A 172 -16.05 -27.66 -17.84
C GLU A 172 -15.29 -28.73 -18.62
N GLN A 173 -14.33 -29.37 -17.98
CA GLN A 173 -13.48 -30.38 -18.61
C GLN A 173 -13.26 -31.57 -17.70
N LEU A 174 -13.14 -32.76 -18.29
CA LEU A 174 -12.77 -33.98 -17.60
C LEU A 174 -11.28 -34.23 -17.73
N LEU A 175 -10.60 -34.39 -16.60
CA LEU A 175 -9.20 -34.79 -16.53
C LEU A 175 -9.07 -36.21 -16.03
N ARG A 176 -8.43 -37.08 -16.82
CA ARG A 176 -8.08 -38.44 -16.40
C ARG A 176 -6.58 -38.52 -16.20
N GLN A 177 -6.16 -38.63 -14.94
CA GLN A 177 -4.75 -38.62 -14.56
C GLN A 177 -4.54 -39.51 -13.34
N ASN A 178 -3.46 -40.32 -13.37
CA ASN A 178 -3.06 -41.20 -12.25
C ASN A 178 -4.18 -42.14 -11.76
N GLY A 179 -5.01 -42.65 -12.67
CA GLY A 179 -6.14 -43.54 -12.32
C GLY A 179 -7.35 -42.82 -11.70
N ARG A 180 -7.34 -41.49 -11.62
CA ARG A 180 -8.47 -40.67 -11.15
C ARG A 180 -9.17 -39.98 -12.32
N CYS A 181 -10.44 -39.77 -12.15
CA CYS A 181 -11.25 -38.92 -13.05
C CYS A 181 -11.69 -37.66 -12.28
N CYS A 182 -11.14 -36.53 -12.68
CA CYS A 182 -11.46 -35.25 -12.08
C CYS A 182 -12.26 -34.38 -13.06
N GLN A 183 -13.32 -33.76 -12.57
CA GLN A 183 -14.07 -32.75 -13.28
C GLN A 183 -13.55 -31.37 -12.88
N VAL A 184 -13.08 -30.59 -13.83
CA VAL A 184 -12.60 -29.22 -13.63
C VAL A 184 -13.66 -28.25 -14.16
N MET A 185 -14.20 -27.44 -13.27
CA MET A 185 -15.13 -26.36 -13.60
C MET A 185 -14.39 -25.03 -13.43
N ALA A 186 -14.23 -24.28 -14.51
CA ALA A 186 -13.58 -22.98 -14.51
C ALA A 186 -14.62 -21.88 -14.80
N ASN A 187 -14.68 -20.90 -13.93
CA ASN A 187 -15.60 -19.78 -14.02
C ASN A 187 -14.83 -18.46 -14.08
N PRO A 188 -15.20 -17.52 -14.97
CA PRO A 188 -14.58 -16.20 -15.02
C PRO A 188 -14.94 -15.37 -13.78
N VAL A 189 -13.98 -14.58 -13.32
CA VAL A 189 -14.18 -13.55 -12.31
C VAL A 189 -14.23 -12.20 -13.03
N TRP A 190 -15.35 -11.50 -12.87
CA TRP A 190 -15.58 -10.22 -13.52
C TRP A 190 -15.38 -9.07 -12.53
N ARG A 191 -14.66 -8.02 -12.97
CA ARG A 191 -14.60 -6.73 -12.28
C ARG A 191 -14.74 -5.61 -13.32
N ASP A 192 -15.61 -4.67 -13.07
CA ASP A 192 -15.84 -3.49 -13.93
C ASP A 192 -16.13 -3.82 -15.40
N GLY A 193 -16.67 -5.02 -15.69
CA GLY A 193 -16.99 -5.47 -17.04
C GLY A 193 -15.86 -6.16 -17.79
N GLU A 194 -14.70 -6.33 -17.16
CA GLU A 194 -13.55 -7.07 -17.69
C GLU A 194 -13.31 -8.35 -16.89
N VAL A 195 -12.69 -9.36 -17.51
CA VAL A 195 -12.31 -10.60 -16.83
C VAL A 195 -11.01 -10.36 -16.06
N GLU A 196 -11.09 -10.32 -14.75
CA GLU A 196 -9.95 -10.12 -13.87
C GLU A 196 -9.15 -11.42 -13.62
N GLY A 197 -9.82 -12.56 -13.76
CA GLY A 197 -9.22 -13.86 -13.53
C GLY A 197 -10.23 -14.99 -13.63
N ALA A 198 -9.89 -16.13 -13.04
CA ALA A 198 -10.73 -17.33 -13.03
C ALA A 198 -10.73 -18.04 -11.68
N VAL A 199 -11.85 -18.65 -11.33
CA VAL A 199 -11.96 -19.59 -10.21
C VAL A 199 -12.20 -20.97 -10.77
N LEU A 200 -11.36 -21.92 -10.37
CA LEU A 200 -11.48 -23.33 -10.73
C LEU A 200 -11.89 -24.15 -9.52
N VAL A 201 -12.86 -25.02 -9.72
CA VAL A 201 -13.26 -26.05 -8.78
C VAL A 201 -12.98 -27.42 -9.42
N ILE A 202 -12.27 -28.28 -8.68
CA ILE A 202 -11.84 -29.59 -9.13
C ILE A 202 -12.51 -30.64 -8.25
N LEU A 203 -13.30 -31.49 -8.86
CA LEU A 203 -14.04 -32.55 -8.20
C LEU A 203 -13.47 -33.91 -8.58
N ASP A 204 -13.25 -34.79 -7.60
CA ASP A 204 -12.97 -36.19 -7.85
C ASP A 204 -14.28 -36.92 -8.13
N ILE A 205 -14.48 -37.34 -9.36
CA ILE A 205 -15.68 -38.06 -9.79
C ILE A 205 -15.36 -39.52 -10.13
N THR A 206 -14.23 -40.05 -9.66
CA THR A 206 -13.75 -41.40 -10.03
C THR A 206 -14.81 -42.47 -9.71
N GLU A 207 -15.33 -42.49 -8.48
CA GLU A 207 -16.35 -43.48 -8.09
C GLU A 207 -17.65 -43.33 -8.88
N GLN A 208 -18.01 -42.08 -9.23
CA GLN A 208 -19.22 -41.81 -10.01
C GLN A 208 -19.08 -42.36 -11.43
N GLU A 209 -17.94 -42.07 -12.09
CA GLU A 209 -17.61 -42.60 -13.42
C GLU A 209 -17.56 -44.13 -13.43
N GLU A 210 -16.92 -44.75 -12.42
CA GLU A 210 -16.82 -46.21 -12.31
C GLU A 210 -18.22 -46.86 -12.18
N ARG A 211 -19.06 -46.31 -11.31
CA ARG A 211 -20.43 -46.79 -11.15
C ARG A 211 -21.27 -46.64 -12.42
N GLU A 212 -21.09 -45.55 -13.15
CA GLU A 212 -21.80 -45.31 -14.40
C GLU A 212 -21.31 -46.24 -15.51
N ASN A 213 -20.02 -46.51 -15.61
CA ASN A 213 -19.45 -47.45 -16.54
C ASN A 213 -19.91 -48.89 -16.27
N LEU A 214 -19.92 -49.34 -15.01
CA LEU A 214 -20.49 -50.63 -14.61
C LEU A 214 -21.97 -50.76 -15.00
N ARG A 215 -22.75 -49.70 -14.78
CA ARG A 215 -24.18 -49.68 -15.16
C ARG A 215 -24.35 -49.80 -16.68
N ARG A 216 -23.53 -49.08 -17.45
CA ARG A 216 -23.56 -49.14 -18.93
C ARG A 216 -23.18 -50.53 -19.43
N GLU A 217 -22.12 -51.14 -18.88
CA GLU A 217 -21.66 -52.47 -19.23
C GLU A 217 -22.72 -53.53 -18.90
N PHE A 218 -23.31 -53.46 -17.71
CA PHE A 218 -24.40 -54.36 -17.31
C PHE A 218 -25.58 -54.26 -18.28
N THR A 219 -26.01 -53.04 -18.62
CA THR A 219 -27.14 -52.83 -19.55
C THR A 219 -26.83 -53.34 -20.96
N ALA A 220 -25.60 -53.16 -21.42
CA ALA A 220 -25.14 -53.67 -22.72
C ALA A 220 -25.14 -55.21 -22.76
N ASN A 221 -24.61 -55.83 -21.70
CA ASN A 221 -24.55 -57.30 -21.62
C ASN A 221 -25.93 -57.94 -21.53
N VAL A 222 -26.83 -57.38 -20.71
CA VAL A 222 -28.22 -57.87 -20.64
C VAL A 222 -28.94 -57.67 -21.98
N SER A 223 -28.73 -56.58 -22.67
CA SER A 223 -29.32 -56.35 -24.00
C SER A 223 -28.79 -57.29 -25.07
N HIS A 224 -27.55 -57.78 -24.92
CA HIS A 224 -26.95 -58.72 -25.84
C HIS A 224 -27.41 -60.19 -25.60
N GLU A 225 -27.65 -60.56 -24.32
CA GLU A 225 -28.12 -61.91 -23.99
C GLU A 225 -29.62 -62.11 -24.24
N LEU A 226 -30.41 -61.03 -24.34
CA LEU A 226 -31.85 -61.08 -24.61
C LEU A 226 -32.21 -61.04 -26.10
N LYS A 227 -31.23 -61.05 -27.01
CA LYS A 227 -31.41 -61.19 -28.45
C LYS A 227 -31.09 -62.57 -28.93
#